data_5f4640f4065fa6b993e470373bb6c9e0
#
_entry.id   5f4640f4065fa6b993e470373bb6c9e0
#
_cell.length_a   1.000
_cell.length_b   1.000
_cell.length_c   1.000
_cell.angle_alpha   90.00
_cell.angle_beta   90.00
_cell.angle_gamma   90.00
#
_symmetry.space_group_name_H-M   'P 1'
#
loop_
_entity.id
_entity.type
_entity.pdbx_description
1 polymer ?
#
loop_
_entity_poly.entity_id
_entity_poly.type
_entity_poly.pdbx_seq_one_letter_code
_entity_poly.pdbx_strand_id
1 'polypeptide(L)'
;LIGDFILVNKFSYGIRLPVINTKVIDLGEPERGDVMVFRYLKDPSLDYIKRVIGLPGDRVGYYDKHVYINGQKVSQDPVDLYQGVGQGANMTGAQLNHELLSVREHDILIMQERPSIEGEVIVPEGHYFMMGDNRDNSNDSRYWGTVPEENIVGKAFATWMNWDASNNGIDWKRLGTLIN
;
A
#
# COMPACT_ATOMS: atom_id res chain seq x y z
N LEU A 1 4.20 6.74 6.67
CA LEU A 1 3.49 7.62 7.63
C LEU A 1 3.13 8.94 6.95
N ILE A 2 2.21 9.70 7.54
CA ILE A 2 1.90 11.05 7.07
C ILE A 2 3.16 11.91 7.23
N GLY A 3 3.52 12.70 6.20
CA GLY A 3 4.74 13.51 6.19
C GLY A 3 5.96 12.86 5.56
N ASP A 4 5.88 11.58 5.14
CA ASP A 4 6.97 10.93 4.42
C ASP A 4 7.09 11.46 2.98
N PHE A 5 8.29 11.87 2.59
CA PHE A 5 8.68 12.10 1.21
C PHE A 5 9.29 10.81 0.66
N ILE A 6 8.70 10.29 -0.39
CA ILE A 6 8.98 8.95 -0.89
C ILE A 6 9.71 9.03 -2.23
N LEU A 7 10.74 8.21 -2.39
CA LEU A 7 11.41 8.00 -3.67
C LEU A 7 10.66 6.96 -4.49
N VAL A 8 10.30 7.34 -5.72
CA VAL A 8 9.53 6.51 -6.65
C VAL A 8 10.36 6.22 -7.88
N ASN A 9 10.54 4.95 -8.19
CA ASN A 9 11.11 4.52 -9.45
C ASN A 9 9.99 4.39 -10.50
N LYS A 10 9.91 5.39 -11.38
CA LYS A 10 8.91 5.45 -12.46
C LYS A 10 9.18 4.48 -13.60
N PHE A 11 10.36 3.89 -13.65
CA PHE A 11 10.77 2.96 -14.73
C PHE A 11 10.67 1.50 -14.32
N SER A 12 10.27 1.18 -13.09
CA SER A 12 10.21 -0.22 -12.59
C SER A 12 9.37 -1.14 -13.46
N TYR A 13 8.33 -0.62 -14.12
CA TYR A 13 7.35 -1.41 -14.86
C TYR A 13 7.26 -1.03 -16.34
N GLY A 14 8.29 -0.37 -16.87
CA GLY A 14 8.39 0.01 -18.25
C GLY A 14 8.40 1.50 -18.53
N ILE A 15 8.71 1.86 -19.75
CA ILE A 15 8.72 3.25 -20.23
C ILE A 15 7.40 3.51 -20.95
N ARG A 16 6.66 4.51 -20.50
CA ARG A 16 5.42 4.98 -21.13
C ARG A 16 5.65 6.32 -21.82
N LEU A 17 5.06 6.49 -22.99
CA LEU A 17 5.11 7.78 -23.69
C LEU A 17 4.27 8.82 -22.94
N PRO A 18 4.83 10.01 -22.66
CA PRO A 18 4.22 10.98 -21.73
C PRO A 18 2.87 11.55 -22.17
N VAL A 19 2.58 11.53 -23.49
CA VAL A 19 1.34 12.11 -24.04
C VAL A 19 0.23 11.07 -24.18
N ILE A 20 0.55 9.88 -24.67
CA ILE A 20 -0.43 8.84 -24.97
C ILE A 20 -0.45 7.70 -23.96
N ASN A 21 0.39 7.78 -22.93
CA ASN A 21 0.53 6.79 -21.84
C ASN A 21 0.68 5.32 -22.32
N THR A 22 1.14 5.12 -23.57
CA THR A 22 1.38 3.80 -24.11
C THR A 22 2.71 3.26 -23.63
N LYS A 23 2.70 2.03 -23.06
CA LYS A 23 3.91 1.32 -22.63
C LYS A 23 4.70 0.90 -23.86
N VAL A 24 5.91 1.43 -24.04
CA VAL A 24 6.78 1.14 -25.20
C VAL A 24 7.90 0.17 -24.86
N ILE A 25 8.30 0.09 -23.59
CA ILE A 25 9.29 -0.87 -23.11
C ILE A 25 8.72 -1.51 -21.87
N ASP A 26 8.66 -2.82 -21.83
CA ASP A 26 8.29 -3.61 -20.66
C ASP A 26 9.57 -3.97 -19.90
N LEU A 27 9.64 -3.55 -18.62
CA LEU A 27 10.78 -3.84 -17.74
C LEU A 27 10.39 -4.72 -16.56
N GLY A 28 9.09 -5.07 -16.45
CA GLY A 28 8.56 -5.93 -15.41
C GLY A 28 7.12 -5.59 -15.05
N GLU A 29 6.54 -6.41 -14.22
CA GLU A 29 5.18 -6.24 -13.69
C GLU A 29 5.21 -6.02 -12.17
N PRO A 30 4.19 -5.34 -11.61
CA PRO A 30 4.02 -5.25 -10.17
C PRO A 30 3.92 -6.63 -9.53
N GLU A 31 4.69 -6.83 -8.46
CA GLU A 31 4.65 -8.04 -7.68
C GLU A 31 3.82 -7.84 -6.40
N ARG A 32 3.28 -8.95 -5.88
CA ARG A 32 2.61 -8.92 -4.60
C ARG A 32 3.55 -8.44 -3.48
N GLY A 33 3.08 -7.50 -2.68
CA GLY A 33 3.87 -6.85 -1.64
C GLY A 33 4.59 -5.57 -2.10
N ASP A 34 4.64 -5.26 -3.39
CA ASP A 34 5.20 -3.98 -3.86
C ASP A 34 4.38 -2.79 -3.35
N VAL A 35 5.06 -1.76 -2.90
CA VAL A 35 4.41 -0.49 -2.57
C VAL A 35 4.42 0.40 -3.80
N MET A 36 3.22 0.79 -4.24
CA MET A 36 2.99 1.47 -5.50
C MET A 36 2.48 2.87 -5.30
N VAL A 37 2.95 3.79 -6.14
CA VAL A 37 2.32 5.09 -6.35
C VAL A 37 1.49 5.03 -7.62
N PHE A 38 0.25 5.48 -7.55
CA PHE A 38 -0.69 5.50 -8.67
C PHE A 38 -1.63 6.69 -8.57
N ARG A 39 -2.17 7.12 -9.74
CA ARG A 39 -3.17 8.16 -9.82
C ARG A 39 -4.51 7.64 -9.30
N TYR A 40 -5.13 8.38 -8.39
CA TYR A 40 -6.41 7.99 -7.83
C TYR A 40 -7.52 8.01 -8.89
N LEU A 41 -8.31 6.94 -8.95
CA LEU A 41 -9.28 6.73 -10.03
C LEU A 41 -10.37 7.80 -10.11
N LYS A 42 -10.81 8.31 -8.94
CA LYS A 42 -11.91 9.32 -8.88
C LYS A 42 -11.39 10.75 -9.03
N ASP A 43 -10.10 10.97 -8.80
CA ASP A 43 -9.43 12.26 -8.98
C ASP A 43 -7.96 12.03 -9.40
N PRO A 44 -7.66 11.98 -10.69
CA PRO A 44 -6.31 11.72 -11.20
C PRO A 44 -5.28 12.81 -10.90
N SER A 45 -5.68 13.93 -10.29
CA SER A 45 -4.75 14.95 -9.79
C SER A 45 -4.07 14.54 -8.48
N LEU A 46 -4.60 13.49 -7.81
CA LEU A 46 -4.10 12.97 -6.55
C LEU A 46 -3.34 11.66 -6.77
N ASP A 47 -2.14 11.60 -6.28
CA ASP A 47 -1.37 10.36 -6.21
C ASP A 47 -1.61 9.67 -4.86
N TYR A 48 -1.93 8.38 -4.94
CA TYR A 48 -2.06 7.49 -3.79
C TYR A 48 -0.89 6.54 -3.72
N ILE A 49 -0.56 6.15 -2.50
CA ILE A 49 0.45 5.12 -2.23
C ILE A 49 -0.21 3.98 -1.46
N LYS A 50 -0.11 2.76 -2.00
CA LYS A 50 -0.67 1.54 -1.40
C LYS A 50 0.20 0.33 -1.74
N ARG A 51 0.01 -0.75 -0.99
CA ARG A 51 0.67 -2.04 -1.23
C ARG A 51 -0.19 -2.92 -2.13
N VAL A 52 0.47 -3.59 -3.08
CA VAL A 52 -0.17 -4.60 -3.95
C VAL A 52 -0.48 -5.84 -3.14
N ILE A 53 -1.76 -6.16 -3.02
CA ILE A 53 -2.27 -7.35 -2.33
C ILE A 53 -2.69 -8.41 -3.34
N GLY A 54 -3.44 -8.03 -4.38
CA GLY A 54 -3.92 -8.94 -5.42
C GLY A 54 -3.37 -8.59 -6.79
N LEU A 55 -2.95 -9.62 -7.51
CA LEU A 55 -2.50 -9.59 -8.90
C LEU A 55 -3.65 -9.95 -9.85
N PRO A 56 -3.53 -9.67 -11.17
CA PRO A 56 -4.53 -10.09 -12.16
C PRO A 56 -4.87 -11.57 -12.01
N GLY A 57 -6.16 -11.89 -12.02
CA GLY A 57 -6.70 -13.23 -11.84
C GLY A 57 -6.86 -13.71 -10.39
N ASP A 58 -6.29 -13.03 -9.41
CA ASP A 58 -6.46 -13.42 -8.00
C ASP A 58 -7.88 -13.17 -7.50
N ARG A 59 -8.32 -14.05 -6.61
CA ARG A 59 -9.47 -13.84 -5.75
C ARG A 59 -8.98 -13.30 -4.41
N VAL A 60 -9.27 -12.03 -4.11
CA VAL A 60 -8.87 -11.36 -2.87
C VAL A 60 -10.08 -11.19 -1.98
N GLY A 61 -10.03 -11.73 -0.77
CA GLY A 61 -11.02 -11.54 0.29
C GLY A 61 -10.44 -10.78 1.47
N TYR A 62 -11.31 -10.06 2.20
CA TYR A 62 -10.97 -9.45 3.47
C TYR A 62 -12.09 -9.72 4.47
N TYR A 63 -11.81 -10.49 5.52
CA TYR A 63 -12.75 -10.91 6.54
C TYR A 63 -12.07 -10.97 7.89
N ASP A 64 -12.74 -10.51 8.91
CA ASP A 64 -12.24 -10.53 10.29
C ASP A 64 -10.78 -10.02 10.40
N LYS A 65 -10.51 -8.86 9.78
CA LYS A 65 -9.19 -8.19 9.75
C LYS A 65 -8.07 -8.97 9.03
N HIS A 66 -8.40 -10.05 8.31
CA HIS A 66 -7.43 -10.86 7.58
C HIS A 66 -7.65 -10.80 6.07
N VAL A 67 -6.55 -10.78 5.34
CA VAL A 67 -6.53 -10.95 3.89
C VAL A 67 -6.60 -12.45 3.55
N TYR A 68 -7.35 -12.76 2.51
CA TYR A 68 -7.40 -14.08 1.89
C TYR A 68 -7.05 -13.94 0.42
N ILE A 69 -6.16 -14.80 -0.07
CA ILE A 69 -5.76 -14.83 -1.48
C ILE A 69 -6.02 -16.22 -2.02
N ASN A 70 -6.89 -16.32 -3.02
CA ASN A 70 -7.29 -17.58 -3.63
C ASN A 70 -7.82 -18.59 -2.59
N GLY A 71 -8.55 -18.08 -1.57
CA GLY A 71 -9.12 -18.86 -0.47
C GLY A 71 -8.14 -19.19 0.66
N GLN A 72 -6.86 -18.83 0.53
CA GLN A 72 -5.86 -19.05 1.58
C GLN A 72 -5.72 -17.80 2.45
N LYS A 73 -5.82 -17.98 3.76
CA LYS A 73 -5.62 -16.92 4.74
C LYS A 73 -4.14 -16.51 4.76
N VAL A 74 -3.89 -15.21 4.64
CA VAL A 74 -2.53 -14.66 4.78
C VAL A 74 -2.12 -14.67 6.25
N SER A 75 -0.88 -15.10 6.53
CA SER A 75 -0.34 -15.14 7.90
C SER A 75 -0.18 -13.73 8.46
N GLN A 76 -0.61 -13.57 9.70
CA GLN A 76 -0.42 -12.36 10.48
C GLN A 76 0.03 -12.75 11.89
N ASP A 77 1.20 -12.30 12.28
CA ASP A 77 1.78 -12.57 13.59
C ASP A 77 1.75 -11.28 14.43
N PRO A 78 1.04 -11.27 15.57
CA PRO A 78 0.99 -10.10 16.42
C PRO A 78 2.36 -9.81 17.04
N VAL A 79 2.77 -8.54 16.99
CA VAL A 79 4.07 -8.08 17.49
C VAL A 79 3.91 -7.32 18.80
N ASP A 80 3.18 -6.20 18.77
CA ASP A 80 3.04 -5.30 19.91
C ASP A 80 1.84 -4.36 19.72
N LEU A 81 1.60 -3.50 20.67
CA LEU A 81 0.70 -2.36 20.55
C LEU A 81 1.48 -1.15 20.03
N TYR A 82 0.99 -0.57 18.95
CA TYR A 82 1.62 0.58 18.33
C TYR A 82 1.58 1.81 19.27
N GLN A 83 2.76 2.40 19.46
CA GLN A 83 2.93 3.66 20.20
C GLN A 83 3.21 4.77 19.18
N GLY A 84 2.17 5.50 18.82
CA GLY A 84 2.26 6.56 17.85
C GLY A 84 2.90 7.83 18.40
N VAL A 85 3.74 8.47 17.59
CA VAL A 85 4.30 9.79 17.85
C VAL A 85 3.89 10.75 16.74
N GLY A 86 3.83 12.03 17.04
CA GLY A 86 3.49 13.04 16.05
C GLY A 86 2.14 12.78 15.39
N GLN A 87 2.09 12.79 14.08
CA GLN A 87 0.88 12.53 13.30
C GLN A 87 0.37 11.08 13.40
N GLY A 88 1.21 10.16 13.86
CA GLY A 88 0.83 8.76 14.12
C GLY A 88 0.15 8.53 15.47
N ALA A 89 0.10 9.55 16.33
CA ALA A 89 -0.43 9.42 17.71
C ALA A 89 -1.90 8.95 17.77
N ASN A 90 -2.70 9.26 16.75
CA ASN A 90 -4.10 8.83 16.62
C ASN A 90 -4.27 7.31 16.43
N MET A 91 -3.19 6.60 16.15
CA MET A 91 -3.16 5.15 16.00
C MET A 91 -2.55 4.43 17.21
N THR A 92 -2.19 5.18 18.27
CA THR A 92 -1.71 4.58 19.53
C THR A 92 -2.71 3.59 20.07
N GLY A 93 -2.25 2.38 20.41
CA GLY A 93 -3.07 1.26 20.85
C GLY A 93 -3.58 0.35 19.71
N ALA A 94 -3.32 0.69 18.45
CA ALA A 94 -3.56 -0.25 17.35
C ALA A 94 -2.64 -1.47 17.48
N GLN A 95 -3.15 -2.64 17.12
CA GLN A 95 -2.36 -3.86 17.06
C GLN A 95 -1.37 -3.77 15.88
N LEU A 96 -0.08 -3.85 16.18
CA LEU A 96 0.98 -4.03 15.20
C LEU A 96 1.15 -5.52 14.91
N ASN A 97 1.02 -5.91 13.65
CA ASN A 97 1.24 -7.28 13.20
C ASN A 97 2.27 -7.32 12.08
N HIS A 98 3.05 -8.40 12.01
CA HIS A 98 3.77 -8.79 10.81
C HIS A 98 2.83 -9.58 9.90
N GLU A 99 2.70 -9.17 8.65
CA GLU A 99 1.93 -9.88 7.63
C GLU A 99 2.87 -10.42 6.55
N LEU A 100 2.72 -11.71 6.23
CA LEU A 100 3.53 -12.39 5.21
C LEU A 100 2.75 -12.50 3.90
N LEU A 101 2.98 -11.56 2.98
CA LEU A 101 2.44 -11.59 1.63
C LEU A 101 3.38 -12.35 0.69
N SER A 102 3.07 -13.61 0.41
CA SER A 102 3.94 -14.50 -0.36
C SER A 102 5.29 -14.68 0.33
N VAL A 103 6.35 -14.03 -0.16
CA VAL A 103 7.72 -14.10 0.39
C VAL A 103 8.15 -12.79 1.07
N ARG A 104 7.26 -11.79 1.12
CA ARG A 104 7.57 -10.47 1.69
C ARG A 104 6.83 -10.26 2.99
N GLU A 105 7.58 -9.98 4.02
CA GLU A 105 7.08 -9.57 5.33
C GLU A 105 6.98 -8.06 5.42
N HIS A 106 5.92 -7.57 6.04
CA HIS A 106 5.73 -6.16 6.30
C HIS A 106 4.82 -5.93 7.50
N ASP A 107 4.92 -4.76 8.07
CA ASP A 107 4.14 -4.35 9.24
C ASP A 107 2.78 -3.80 8.81
N ILE A 108 1.74 -4.20 9.53
CA ILE A 108 0.39 -3.66 9.40
C ILE A 108 -0.14 -3.18 10.74
N LEU A 109 -1.02 -2.17 10.70
CA LEU A 109 -1.74 -1.68 11.87
C LEU A 109 -3.22 -2.02 11.77
N ILE A 110 -3.76 -2.60 12.84
CA ILE A 110 -5.17 -3.02 12.95
C ILE A 110 -5.78 -2.43 14.21
N MET A 111 -6.94 -1.82 14.07
CA MET A 111 -7.79 -1.41 15.20
C MET A 111 -8.97 -2.38 15.31
N GLN A 112 -8.90 -3.31 16.25
CA GLN A 112 -9.90 -4.38 16.39
C GLN A 112 -11.33 -3.85 16.54
N GLU A 113 -11.50 -2.75 17.27
CA GLU A 113 -12.81 -2.15 17.54
C GLU A 113 -13.42 -1.38 16.35
N ARG A 114 -12.63 -1.10 15.30
CA ARG A 114 -13.15 -0.41 14.12
C ARG A 114 -13.81 -1.40 13.16
N PRO A 115 -15.01 -1.08 12.65
CA PRO A 115 -15.63 -1.89 11.60
C PRO A 115 -14.77 -1.87 10.34
N SER A 116 -14.73 -2.99 9.62
CA SER A 116 -14.04 -3.13 8.34
C SER A 116 -15.04 -3.36 7.23
N ILE A 117 -14.71 -2.92 6.02
CA ILE A 117 -15.42 -3.38 4.83
C ILE A 117 -14.92 -4.78 4.52
N GLU A 118 -15.83 -5.72 4.59
CA GLU A 118 -15.58 -7.12 4.27
C GLU A 118 -16.15 -7.47 2.90
N GLY A 119 -15.56 -8.43 2.24
CA GLY A 119 -15.99 -8.91 0.94
C GLY A 119 -14.88 -9.58 0.17
N GLU A 120 -15.21 -9.99 -1.03
CA GLU A 120 -14.31 -10.68 -1.95
C GLU A 120 -14.43 -10.09 -3.35
N VAL A 121 -13.31 -10.03 -4.07
CA VAL A 121 -13.25 -9.57 -5.45
C VAL A 121 -12.29 -10.43 -6.26
N ILE A 122 -12.62 -10.69 -7.52
CA ILE A 122 -11.67 -11.24 -8.49
C ILE A 122 -11.02 -10.06 -9.19
N VAL A 123 -9.69 -10.01 -9.15
CA VAL A 123 -8.91 -8.94 -9.77
C VAL A 123 -8.92 -9.13 -11.29
N PRO A 124 -9.45 -8.17 -12.07
CA PRO A 124 -9.45 -8.28 -13.52
C PRO A 124 -8.05 -8.27 -14.14
N GLU A 125 -7.91 -8.76 -15.36
CA GLU A 125 -6.68 -8.61 -16.15
C GLU A 125 -6.27 -7.14 -16.28
N GLY A 126 -4.98 -6.85 -16.14
CA GLY A 126 -4.43 -5.50 -16.18
C GLY A 126 -4.82 -4.62 -14.98
N HIS A 127 -5.30 -5.21 -13.89
CA HIS A 127 -5.66 -4.50 -12.66
C HIS A 127 -4.94 -5.08 -11.44
N TYR A 128 -4.88 -4.28 -10.37
CA TYR A 128 -4.28 -4.66 -9.09
C TYR A 128 -5.22 -4.31 -7.95
N PHE A 129 -5.27 -5.17 -6.93
CA PHE A 129 -5.97 -4.87 -5.69
C PHE A 129 -4.96 -4.35 -4.66
N MET A 130 -5.18 -3.15 -4.16
CA MET A 130 -4.23 -2.45 -3.32
C MET A 130 -4.82 -2.09 -1.97
N MET A 131 -4.03 -2.29 -0.90
CA MET A 131 -4.42 -1.90 0.46
C MET A 131 -3.35 -1.06 1.14
N GLY A 132 -3.79 -0.25 2.09
CA GLY A 132 -2.88 0.46 2.98
C GLY A 132 -2.44 -0.42 4.15
N ASP A 133 -1.19 -0.28 4.58
CA ASP A 133 -0.66 -1.03 5.71
C ASP A 133 -1.34 -0.63 7.04
N ASN A 134 -1.83 0.61 7.14
CA ASN A 134 -2.75 1.01 8.22
C ASN A 134 -4.18 0.62 7.84
N ARG A 135 -4.53 -0.65 8.08
CA ARG A 135 -5.74 -1.33 7.60
C ARG A 135 -7.03 -0.58 7.88
N ASP A 136 -7.19 -0.06 9.07
CA ASP A 136 -8.44 0.58 9.50
C ASP A 136 -8.42 2.11 9.36
N ASN A 137 -7.36 2.66 8.80
CA ASN A 137 -7.24 4.10 8.49
C ASN A 137 -6.73 4.30 7.05
N SER A 138 -7.24 3.53 6.11
CA SER A 138 -6.85 3.58 4.71
C SER A 138 -8.08 3.60 3.80
N ASN A 139 -8.15 4.60 2.93
CA ASN A 139 -9.05 4.59 1.78
C ASN A 139 -8.34 3.85 0.64
N ASP A 140 -8.74 2.61 0.37
CA ASP A 140 -8.05 1.70 -0.55
C ASP A 140 -9.03 0.84 -1.38
N SER A 141 -8.55 -0.20 -2.04
CA SER A 141 -9.36 -1.00 -2.98
C SER A 141 -10.61 -1.62 -2.37
N ARG A 142 -10.71 -1.74 -1.07
CA ARG A 142 -11.94 -2.17 -0.39
C ARG A 142 -13.09 -1.18 -0.58
N TYR A 143 -12.78 0.11 -0.82
CA TYR A 143 -13.76 1.19 -0.96
C TYR A 143 -14.03 1.59 -2.41
N TRP A 144 -13.03 1.51 -3.29
CA TRP A 144 -13.13 2.05 -4.65
C TRP A 144 -12.78 1.03 -5.74
N GLY A 145 -12.43 -0.22 -5.38
CA GLY A 145 -12.19 -1.30 -6.33
C GLY A 145 -10.72 -1.43 -6.75
N THR A 146 -10.48 -2.10 -7.87
CA THR A 146 -9.15 -2.40 -8.40
C THR A 146 -8.54 -1.22 -9.17
N VAL A 147 -7.22 -1.13 -9.21
CA VAL A 147 -6.45 -0.08 -9.91
C VAL A 147 -6.00 -0.62 -11.26
N PRO A 148 -6.37 0.04 -12.38
CA PRO A 148 -5.83 -0.30 -13.68
C PRO A 148 -4.31 -0.05 -13.75
N GLU A 149 -3.58 -0.89 -14.48
CA GLU A 149 -2.13 -0.74 -14.69
C GLU A 149 -1.75 0.64 -15.25
N GLU A 150 -2.58 1.21 -16.11
CA GLU A 150 -2.35 2.52 -16.72
C GLU A 150 -2.30 3.68 -15.71
N ASN A 151 -2.90 3.50 -14.53
CA ASN A 151 -2.88 4.50 -13.46
C ASN A 151 -1.59 4.44 -12.64
N ILE A 152 -0.78 3.38 -12.78
CA ILE A 152 0.45 3.21 -12.01
C ILE A 152 1.49 4.24 -12.46
N VAL A 153 2.05 4.96 -11.48
CA VAL A 153 3.13 5.93 -11.67
C VAL A 153 4.48 5.27 -11.48
N GLY A 154 4.62 4.38 -10.48
CA GLY A 154 5.86 3.65 -10.23
C GLY A 154 5.91 2.97 -8.87
N LYS A 155 7.04 2.30 -8.61
CA LYS A 155 7.33 1.60 -7.36
C LYS A 155 7.99 2.53 -6.36
N ALA A 156 7.44 2.61 -5.16
CA ALA A 156 8.08 3.25 -4.02
C ALA A 156 9.16 2.31 -3.46
N PHE A 157 10.36 2.81 -3.19
CA PHE A 157 11.46 1.98 -2.70
C PHE A 157 12.17 2.52 -1.47
N ALA A 158 12.04 3.82 -1.17
CA ALA A 158 12.62 4.39 0.03
C ALA A 158 11.86 5.64 0.50
N THR A 159 11.91 5.91 1.80
CA THR A 159 11.54 7.20 2.38
C THR A 159 12.78 8.10 2.33
N TRP A 160 12.68 9.22 1.60
CA TRP A 160 13.78 10.16 1.51
C TRP A 160 13.85 11.10 2.72
N MET A 161 12.70 11.53 3.20
CA MET A 161 12.59 12.46 4.34
C MET A 161 11.22 12.27 4.99
N ASN A 162 11.12 12.54 6.29
CA ASN A 162 9.85 12.73 6.98
C ASN A 162 9.81 14.12 7.61
N TRP A 163 8.74 14.86 7.33
CA TRP A 163 8.46 16.13 7.99
C TRP A 163 7.40 15.91 9.07
N ASP A 164 7.78 15.98 10.32
CA ASP A 164 6.84 15.92 11.44
C ASP A 164 6.32 17.31 11.79
N ALA A 165 5.12 17.62 11.32
CA ALA A 165 4.49 18.92 11.58
C ALA A 165 4.17 19.15 13.06
N SER A 166 4.09 18.10 13.89
CA SER A 166 3.83 18.23 15.34
C SER A 166 5.07 18.64 16.13
N ASN A 167 6.26 18.31 15.62
CA ASN A 167 7.55 18.65 16.22
C ASN A 167 8.30 19.74 15.42
N ASN A 168 7.67 20.33 14.40
CA ASN A 168 8.26 21.35 13.51
C ASN A 168 9.65 20.98 12.99
N GLY A 169 9.87 19.72 12.64
CA GLY A 169 11.18 19.26 12.26
C GLY A 169 11.23 18.04 11.39
N ILE A 170 12.44 17.70 10.95
CA ILE A 170 12.73 16.50 10.18
C ILE A 170 12.96 15.33 11.15
N ASP A 171 12.26 14.22 10.95
CA ASP A 171 12.58 12.97 11.64
C ASP A 171 13.76 12.27 10.94
N TRP A 172 14.95 12.55 11.46
CA TRP A 172 16.23 12.04 10.93
C TRP A 172 16.33 10.50 11.00
N LYS A 173 15.57 9.84 11.89
CA LYS A 173 15.59 8.37 12.03
C LYS A 173 14.93 7.68 10.85
N ARG A 174 14.10 8.38 10.10
CA ARG A 174 13.38 7.84 8.93
C ARG A 174 14.08 8.17 7.60
N LEU A 175 15.17 8.90 7.64
CA LEU A 175 15.93 9.27 6.44
C LEU A 175 16.55 8.02 5.79
N GLY A 176 16.25 7.79 4.51
CA GLY A 176 16.81 6.67 3.75
C GLY A 176 16.29 5.29 4.13
N THR A 177 15.16 5.20 4.85
CA THR A 177 14.56 3.90 5.19
C THR A 177 14.01 3.23 3.94
N LEU A 178 14.45 1.99 3.67
CA LEU A 178 13.92 1.19 2.56
C LEU A 178 12.47 0.79 2.85
N ILE A 179 11.65 0.81 1.80
CA ILE A 179 10.26 0.33 1.82
C ILE A 179 10.28 -1.10 1.28
N ASN A 180 9.97 -2.06 2.15
CA ASN A 180 9.90 -3.49 1.84
C ASN A 180 8.46 -3.90 1.51
#